data_ced9956320d461de91199b0247afbb16
#
_entry.id   ced9956320d461de91199b0247afbb16
#
_cell.length_a   1.000
_cell.length_b   1.000
_cell.length_c   1.000
_cell.angle_alpha   90.00
_cell.angle_beta   90.00
_cell.angle_gamma   90.00
#
_symmetry.space_group_name_H-M   'P 1'
#
loop_
_entity.id
_entity.type
_entity.pdbx_description
1 polymer ?
#
loop_
_entity_poly.entity_id
_entity_poly.type
_entity_poly.pdbx_seq_one_letter_code
_entity_poly.pdbx_strand_id
1 'polypeptide(L)'
;FANLGHGNPQVFYNHIPRQDAANYAEIFVQLKSYDTRRTPEQLDRLRNALAEYPNARIFVDEFINGPPITAPIAVRILGPDLDKLEDLSRTVESLLTGVPGTRDIDNPLRVARTNLRLKVDSQKANLLGVATEDFDRAIRLSVAGLKAGSYKETDGEQYDIVVRTPRASVWAMSW
;
A
#
# COMPACT_ATOMS: atom_id res chain seq x y z
N PHE A 1 8.83 -2.73 16.06
CA PHE A 1 7.42 -2.32 16.03
C PHE A 1 6.79 -2.68 14.70
N ALA A 2 5.46 -2.76 14.64
CA ALA A 2 4.72 -3.18 13.47
C ALA A 2 3.59 -2.18 13.18
N ASN A 3 3.37 -1.89 11.90
CA ASN A 3 2.26 -1.08 11.41
C ASN A 3 1.43 -1.88 10.40
N LEU A 4 0.12 -1.71 10.46
CA LEU A 4 -0.85 -2.31 9.56
C LEU A 4 -1.58 -1.20 8.81
N GLY A 5 -1.72 -1.35 7.50
CA GLY A 5 -2.41 -0.37 6.66
C GLY A 5 -1.55 0.78 6.18
N HIS A 6 -0.31 0.89 6.62
CA HIS A 6 0.67 1.89 6.18
C HIS A 6 2.09 1.43 6.50
N GLY A 7 3.09 2.10 5.94
CA GLY A 7 4.51 1.89 6.26
C GLY A 7 4.89 2.41 7.64
N ASN A 8 6.06 2.02 8.11
CA ASN A 8 6.67 2.57 9.32
C ASN A 8 7.07 4.04 9.08
N PRO A 9 7.17 4.87 10.13
CA PRO A 9 7.78 6.18 10.02
C PRO A 9 9.17 6.08 9.38
N GLN A 10 9.59 7.15 8.68
CA GLN A 10 10.89 7.19 8.04
C GLN A 10 12.00 7.17 9.09
N VAL A 11 12.58 6.00 9.31
CA VAL A 11 13.68 5.78 10.27
C VAL A 11 15.04 5.70 9.59
N PHE A 12 15.07 5.64 8.25
CA PHE A 12 16.27 5.62 7.46
C PHE A 12 16.15 6.54 6.25
N TYR A 13 17.20 7.25 5.89
CA TYR A 13 17.14 8.40 4.97
C TYR A 13 16.67 8.05 3.55
N ASN A 14 16.92 6.85 3.06
CA ASN A 14 16.52 6.42 1.72
C ASN A 14 15.34 5.44 1.71
N HIS A 15 14.75 5.14 2.89
CA HIS A 15 13.52 4.37 2.97
C HIS A 15 12.32 5.31 2.88
N ILE A 16 11.54 5.18 1.83
CA ILE A 16 10.32 5.97 1.63
C ILE A 16 9.14 5.20 2.20
N PRO A 17 8.51 5.68 3.28
CA PRO A 17 7.36 5.02 3.87
C PRO A 17 6.22 4.87 2.88
N ARG A 18 5.62 3.69 2.83
CA ARG A 18 4.42 3.47 2.02
C ARG A 18 3.23 4.16 2.69
N GLN A 19 2.51 4.95 1.90
CA GLN A 19 1.28 5.59 2.34
C GLN A 19 0.16 4.57 2.54
N ASP A 20 -0.98 5.03 3.06
CA ASP A 20 -2.12 4.19 3.41
C ASP A 20 -2.49 3.16 2.34
N ALA A 21 -2.43 1.90 2.73
CA ALA A 21 -2.78 0.76 1.90
C ALA A 21 -3.33 -0.38 2.77
N ALA A 22 -4.61 -0.64 2.68
CA ALA A 22 -5.31 -1.62 3.53
C ALA A 22 -4.73 -3.05 3.45
N ASN A 23 -4.03 -3.36 2.36
CA ASN A 23 -3.38 -4.65 2.11
C ASN A 23 -1.86 -4.62 2.32
N TYR A 24 -1.38 -3.72 3.17
CA TYR A 24 0.05 -3.57 3.45
C TYR A 24 0.30 -3.58 4.96
N ALA A 25 1.40 -4.19 5.34
CA ALA A 25 1.92 -4.17 6.70
C ALA A 25 3.44 -4.09 6.65
N GLU A 26 4.03 -3.45 7.63
CA GLU A 26 5.48 -3.34 7.76
C GLU A 26 5.90 -3.60 9.20
N ILE A 27 6.91 -4.45 9.37
CA ILE A 27 7.50 -4.77 10.67
C ILE A 27 8.94 -4.31 10.67
N PHE A 28 9.27 -3.38 11.55
CA PHE A 28 10.64 -2.96 11.78
C PHE A 28 11.27 -3.84 12.86
N VAL A 29 12.38 -4.49 12.50
CA VAL A 29 13.14 -5.36 13.39
C VAL A 29 14.53 -4.79 13.58
N GLN A 30 14.89 -4.51 14.82
CA GLN A 30 16.24 -4.09 15.20
C GLN A 30 16.99 -5.28 15.79
N LEU A 31 18.11 -5.64 15.18
CA LEU A 31 19.01 -6.67 15.71
C LEU A 31 19.84 -6.11 16.87
N LYS A 32 20.09 -6.92 17.88
CA LYS A 32 20.96 -6.54 19.01
C LYS A 32 22.42 -6.35 18.59
N SER A 33 22.87 -7.11 17.61
CA SER A 33 24.21 -7.04 17.04
C SER A 33 24.18 -7.51 15.59
N TYR A 34 25.03 -6.96 14.78
CA TYR A 34 25.24 -7.38 13.40
C TYR A 34 26.55 -8.14 13.27
N ASP A 35 26.49 -9.34 12.72
CA ASP A 35 27.65 -10.16 12.37
C ASP A 35 27.71 -10.35 10.87
N THR A 36 28.82 -9.95 10.25
CA THR A 36 28.95 -9.94 8.78
C THR A 36 28.86 -11.32 8.12
N ARG A 37 29.05 -12.40 8.87
CA ARG A 37 28.90 -13.77 8.36
C ARG A 37 27.57 -14.40 8.74
N ARG A 38 27.15 -14.26 9.99
CA ARG A 38 25.98 -14.94 10.52
C ARG A 38 24.65 -14.24 10.18
N THR A 39 24.68 -12.89 10.16
CA THR A 39 23.45 -12.13 9.92
C THR A 39 22.86 -12.38 8.53
N PRO A 40 23.63 -12.36 7.42
CA PRO A 40 23.12 -12.71 6.09
C PRO A 40 22.50 -14.11 6.04
N GLU A 41 23.14 -15.10 6.64
CA GLU A 41 22.58 -16.47 6.69
C GLU A 41 21.27 -16.54 7.49
N GLN A 42 21.17 -15.80 8.58
CA GLN A 42 19.91 -15.71 9.36
C GLN A 42 18.79 -15.06 8.58
N LEU A 43 19.10 -13.99 7.83
CA LEU A 43 18.12 -13.31 6.98
C LEU A 43 17.67 -14.21 5.83
N ASP A 44 18.57 -14.98 5.22
CA ASP A 44 18.21 -15.92 4.17
C ASP A 44 17.35 -17.08 4.70
N ARG A 45 17.62 -17.57 5.90
CA ARG A 45 16.74 -18.56 6.58
C ARG A 45 15.36 -17.96 6.84
N LEU A 46 15.29 -16.70 7.29
CA LEU A 46 14.03 -16.02 7.53
C LEU A 46 13.25 -15.82 6.23
N ARG A 47 13.90 -15.37 5.16
CA ARG A 47 13.29 -15.26 3.82
C ARG A 47 12.71 -16.58 3.36
N ASN A 48 13.47 -17.66 3.46
CA ASN A 48 13.01 -19.00 3.06
C ASN A 48 11.84 -19.49 3.91
N ALA A 49 11.85 -19.23 5.22
CA ALA A 49 10.76 -19.60 6.12
C ALA A 49 9.46 -18.83 5.83
N LEU A 50 9.57 -17.60 5.33
CA LEU A 50 8.43 -16.72 5.03
C LEU A 50 7.97 -16.81 3.58
N ALA A 51 8.76 -17.40 2.67
CA ALA A 51 8.47 -17.48 1.24
C ALA A 51 7.17 -18.22 0.91
N GLU A 52 6.84 -19.22 1.71
CA GLU A 52 5.65 -20.09 1.50
C GLU A 52 4.44 -19.64 2.33
N TYR A 53 4.45 -18.44 2.93
CA TYR A 53 3.31 -17.98 3.72
C TYR A 53 2.09 -17.76 2.82
N PRO A 54 0.96 -18.47 3.05
CA PRO A 54 -0.10 -18.58 2.03
C PRO A 54 -0.92 -17.29 1.83
N ASN A 55 -0.99 -16.42 2.83
CA ASN A 55 -1.92 -15.27 2.84
C ASN A 55 -1.25 -13.92 2.65
N ALA A 56 0.08 -13.88 2.56
CA ALA A 56 0.82 -12.64 2.32
C ALA A 56 2.13 -12.92 1.60
N ARG A 57 2.58 -11.95 0.83
CA ARG A 57 3.96 -11.91 0.33
C ARG A 57 4.78 -11.13 1.34
N ILE A 58 5.82 -11.77 1.84
CA ILE A 58 6.66 -11.19 2.88
C ILE A 58 8.06 -11.00 2.29
N PHE A 59 8.51 -9.75 2.27
CA PHE A 59 9.87 -9.38 1.89
C PHE A 59 10.67 -9.09 3.15
N VAL A 60 11.93 -9.49 3.16
CA VAL A 60 12.85 -9.20 4.25
C VAL A 60 13.99 -8.35 3.69
N ASP A 61 13.87 -7.04 3.92
CA ASP A 61 14.80 -6.05 3.42
C ASP A 61 15.73 -5.54 4.52
N GLU A 62 16.94 -5.18 4.12
CA GLU A 62 17.94 -4.54 4.97
C GLU A 62 18.07 -3.07 4.58
N PHE A 63 18.26 -2.20 5.56
CA PHE A 63 18.64 -0.82 5.28
C PHE A 63 20.10 -0.76 4.80
N ILE A 64 20.26 -0.46 3.52
CA ILE A 64 21.59 -0.30 2.89
C ILE A 64 21.79 1.17 2.49
N ASN A 65 23.02 1.64 2.59
CA ASN A 65 23.36 2.98 2.13
C ASN A 65 23.29 3.05 0.60
N GLY A 66 22.71 4.13 0.09
CA GLY A 66 22.56 4.36 -1.35
C GLY A 66 21.45 5.35 -1.67
N PRO A 67 21.20 5.64 -2.94
CA PRO A 67 20.06 6.46 -3.33
C PRO A 67 18.74 5.75 -3.00
N PRO A 68 17.65 6.50 -2.76
CA PRO A 68 16.33 5.91 -2.55
C PRO A 68 15.86 5.29 -3.88
N ILE A 69 15.91 3.98 -3.97
CA ILE A 69 15.44 3.20 -5.12
C ILE A 69 14.39 2.18 -4.66
N THR A 70 13.35 2.00 -5.45
CA THR A 70 12.30 1.02 -5.15
C THR A 70 12.81 -0.41 -5.34
N ALA A 71 13.62 -0.62 -6.37
CA ALA A 71 14.27 -1.89 -6.66
C ALA A 71 15.54 -1.65 -7.49
N PRO A 72 16.59 -2.49 -7.33
CA PRO A 72 17.81 -2.41 -8.13
C PRO A 72 17.57 -2.62 -9.63
N ILE A 73 16.59 -3.46 -9.97
CA ILE A 73 16.18 -3.74 -11.34
C ILE A 73 14.71 -3.41 -11.48
N ALA A 74 14.38 -2.52 -12.40
CA ALA A 74 13.01 -2.15 -12.71
C ALA A 74 12.74 -2.36 -14.20
N VAL A 75 11.77 -3.20 -14.53
CA VAL A 75 11.29 -3.42 -15.89
C VAL A 75 10.01 -2.63 -16.10
N ARG A 76 10.00 -1.76 -17.10
CA ARG A 76 8.82 -0.96 -17.45
C ARG A 76 8.21 -1.46 -18.74
N ILE A 77 6.93 -1.83 -18.69
CA ILE A 77 6.14 -2.27 -19.84
C ILE A 77 5.12 -1.17 -20.15
N LEU A 78 5.07 -0.71 -21.39
CA LEU A 78 4.21 0.38 -21.83
C LEU A 78 3.30 -0.10 -22.96
N GLY A 79 2.04 0.30 -22.90
CA GLY A 79 1.06 0.01 -23.93
C GLY A 79 -0.31 0.62 -23.62
N PRO A 80 -1.21 0.69 -24.62
CA PRO A 80 -2.55 1.25 -24.45
C PRO A 80 -3.57 0.24 -23.90
N ASP A 81 -3.27 -1.04 -23.91
CA ASP A 81 -4.17 -2.15 -23.58
C ASP A 81 -3.78 -2.75 -22.23
N LEU A 82 -4.65 -2.56 -21.22
CA LEU A 82 -4.38 -3.01 -19.86
C LEU A 82 -4.35 -4.53 -19.71
N ASP A 83 -5.20 -5.25 -20.44
CA ASP A 83 -5.27 -6.72 -20.36
C ASP A 83 -3.96 -7.32 -20.90
N LYS A 84 -3.47 -6.78 -22.02
CA LYS A 84 -2.16 -7.19 -22.56
C LYS A 84 -1.00 -6.82 -21.66
N LEU A 85 -1.08 -5.66 -20.99
CA LEU A 85 -0.05 -5.27 -20.03
C LEU A 85 -0.02 -6.22 -18.83
N GLU A 86 -1.18 -6.68 -18.37
CA GLU A 86 -1.28 -7.66 -17.29
C GLU A 86 -0.65 -8.99 -17.70
N ASP A 87 -0.98 -9.52 -18.87
CA ASP A 87 -0.40 -10.77 -19.41
C ASP A 87 1.11 -10.67 -19.59
N LEU A 88 1.58 -9.56 -20.19
CA LEU A 88 3.02 -9.32 -20.34
C LEU A 88 3.73 -9.18 -19.00
N SER A 89 3.11 -8.53 -18.01
CA SER A 89 3.70 -8.40 -16.68
C SER A 89 3.88 -9.76 -15.99
N ARG A 90 2.91 -10.66 -16.11
CA ARG A 90 2.99 -12.04 -15.61
C ARG A 90 4.08 -12.84 -16.32
N THR A 91 4.21 -12.65 -17.63
CA THR A 91 5.27 -13.30 -18.42
C THR A 91 6.65 -12.83 -17.97
N VAL A 92 6.86 -11.53 -17.82
CA VAL A 92 8.14 -10.96 -17.35
C VAL A 92 8.44 -11.43 -15.92
N GLU A 93 7.43 -11.47 -15.04
CA GLU A 93 7.57 -11.98 -13.69
C GLU A 93 8.05 -13.45 -13.68
N SER A 94 7.43 -14.30 -14.51
CA SER A 94 7.84 -15.70 -14.66
C SER A 94 9.28 -15.84 -15.16
N LEU A 95 9.67 -15.02 -16.13
CA LEU A 95 11.04 -15.01 -16.66
C LEU A 95 12.04 -14.59 -15.56
N LEU A 96 11.74 -13.52 -14.83
CA LEU A 96 12.60 -13.04 -13.74
C LEU A 96 12.71 -14.08 -12.61
N THR A 97 11.65 -14.79 -12.29
CA THR A 97 11.66 -15.85 -11.27
C THR A 97 12.62 -16.99 -11.67
N GLY A 98 12.79 -17.24 -12.95
CA GLY A 98 13.72 -18.25 -13.47
C GLY A 98 15.19 -17.80 -13.50
N VAL A 99 15.50 -16.54 -13.26
CA VAL A 99 16.88 -16.03 -13.27
C VAL A 99 17.54 -16.24 -11.92
N PRO A 100 18.67 -16.98 -11.85
CA PRO A 100 19.38 -17.15 -10.59
C PRO A 100 19.84 -15.82 -9.99
N GLY A 101 19.63 -15.63 -8.70
CA GLY A 101 20.00 -14.41 -7.99
C GLY A 101 18.93 -13.32 -7.95
N THR A 102 17.83 -13.47 -8.69
CA THR A 102 16.66 -12.59 -8.51
C THR A 102 15.84 -13.02 -7.31
N ARG A 103 15.35 -12.05 -6.55
CA ARG A 103 14.48 -12.24 -5.40
C ARG A 103 13.52 -11.06 -5.27
N ASP A 104 12.50 -11.23 -4.46
CA ASP A 104 11.55 -10.16 -4.07
C ASP A 104 10.91 -9.45 -5.27
N ILE A 105 10.55 -10.24 -6.29
CA ILE A 105 9.96 -9.72 -7.54
C ILE A 105 8.57 -9.15 -7.22
N ASP A 106 8.42 -7.84 -7.36
CA ASP A 106 7.13 -7.16 -7.17
C ASP A 106 6.48 -6.86 -8.53
N ASN A 107 5.28 -7.40 -8.72
CA ASN A 107 4.43 -7.09 -9.85
C ASN A 107 3.17 -6.40 -9.36
N PRO A 108 3.01 -5.08 -9.60
CA PRO A 108 1.87 -4.32 -9.10
C PRO A 108 0.52 -4.74 -9.72
N LEU A 109 0.52 -5.44 -10.86
CA LEU A 109 -0.69 -5.94 -11.53
C LEU A 109 -1.10 -7.34 -11.08
N ARG A 110 -0.32 -8.01 -10.23
CA ARG A 110 -0.61 -9.38 -9.77
C ARG A 110 -1.93 -9.46 -8.99
N VAL A 111 -2.22 -8.47 -8.18
CA VAL A 111 -3.44 -8.45 -7.38
C VAL A 111 -4.43 -7.50 -8.02
N ALA A 112 -5.51 -8.06 -8.55
CA ALA A 112 -6.63 -7.27 -9.05
C ALA A 112 -7.21 -6.42 -7.90
N ARG A 113 -7.24 -5.11 -8.11
CA ARG A 113 -7.90 -4.19 -7.17
C ARG A 113 -9.33 -3.97 -7.61
N THR A 114 -10.26 -4.25 -6.72
CA THR A 114 -11.65 -3.89 -6.94
C THR A 114 -11.83 -2.41 -6.60
N ASN A 115 -12.10 -1.61 -7.61
CA ASN A 115 -12.44 -0.20 -7.44
C ASN A 115 -13.96 -0.02 -7.48
N LEU A 116 -14.51 0.56 -6.42
CA LEU A 116 -15.90 0.96 -6.40
C LEU A 116 -16.06 2.29 -7.16
N ARG A 117 -16.72 2.24 -8.33
CA ARG A 117 -17.03 3.44 -9.11
C ARG A 117 -18.47 3.88 -8.83
N LEU A 118 -18.63 4.96 -8.11
CA LEU A 118 -19.93 5.56 -7.88
C LEU A 118 -20.31 6.43 -9.09
N LYS A 119 -21.47 6.16 -9.68
CA LYS A 119 -22.00 6.93 -10.81
C LYS A 119 -23.26 7.68 -10.34
N VAL A 120 -23.20 9.00 -10.36
CA VAL A 120 -24.34 9.84 -10.03
C VAL A 120 -25.33 9.85 -11.19
N ASP A 121 -26.60 9.64 -10.89
CA ASP A 121 -27.68 9.92 -11.82
C ASP A 121 -28.00 11.43 -11.79
N SER A 122 -27.37 12.17 -12.70
CA SER A 122 -27.50 13.63 -12.76
C SER A 122 -28.94 14.10 -13.02
N GLN A 123 -29.75 13.30 -13.72
CA GLN A 123 -31.14 13.67 -13.97
C GLN A 123 -31.97 13.62 -12.69
N LYS A 124 -31.82 12.55 -11.91
CA LYS A 124 -32.47 12.43 -10.61
C LYS A 124 -31.97 13.44 -9.59
N ALA A 125 -30.65 13.66 -9.55
CA ALA A 125 -30.06 14.65 -8.67
C ALA A 125 -30.62 16.06 -8.93
N ASN A 126 -30.72 16.46 -10.20
CA ASN A 126 -31.31 17.75 -10.60
C ASN A 126 -32.79 17.87 -10.26
N LEU A 127 -33.57 16.79 -10.47
CA LEU A 127 -34.98 16.78 -10.09
C LEU A 127 -35.21 16.92 -8.58
N LEU A 128 -34.27 16.38 -7.79
CA LEU A 128 -34.33 16.44 -6.32
C LEU A 128 -33.64 17.71 -5.75
N GLY A 129 -33.06 18.55 -6.59
CA GLY A 129 -32.36 19.75 -6.17
C GLY A 129 -31.06 19.45 -5.43
N VAL A 130 -30.46 18.27 -5.61
CA VAL A 130 -29.21 17.86 -4.96
C VAL A 130 -28.02 18.34 -5.80
N ALA A 131 -27.21 19.23 -5.23
CA ALA A 131 -26.00 19.67 -5.89
C ALA A 131 -24.94 18.57 -5.94
N THR A 132 -24.17 18.50 -7.01
CA THR A 132 -23.09 17.51 -7.18
C THR A 132 -22.05 17.62 -6.06
N GLU A 133 -21.78 18.83 -5.57
CA GLU A 133 -20.85 19.07 -4.47
C GLU A 133 -21.32 18.45 -3.15
N ASP A 134 -22.62 18.48 -2.87
CA ASP A 134 -23.19 17.87 -1.65
C ASP A 134 -23.11 16.35 -1.72
N PHE A 135 -23.31 15.79 -2.91
CA PHE A 135 -23.13 14.36 -3.17
C PHE A 135 -21.66 13.93 -2.96
N ASP A 136 -20.71 14.65 -3.55
CA ASP A 136 -19.28 14.36 -3.39
C ASP A 136 -18.85 14.47 -1.92
N ARG A 137 -19.36 15.48 -1.20
CA ARG A 137 -19.08 15.67 0.22
C ARG A 137 -19.64 14.52 1.05
N ALA A 138 -20.86 14.07 0.76
CA ALA A 138 -21.48 12.94 1.46
C ALA A 138 -20.73 11.63 1.22
N ILE A 139 -20.26 11.38 -0.01
CA ILE A 139 -19.43 10.21 -0.31
C ILE A 139 -18.09 10.28 0.42
N ARG A 140 -17.40 11.41 0.37
CA ARG A 140 -16.13 11.58 1.09
C ARG A 140 -16.31 11.35 2.58
N LEU A 141 -17.36 11.91 3.18
CA LEU A 141 -17.67 11.72 4.59
C LEU A 141 -17.86 10.24 4.94
N SER A 142 -18.55 9.49 4.08
CA SER A 142 -18.86 8.08 4.34
C SER A 142 -17.67 7.15 4.11
N VAL A 143 -16.80 7.41 3.13
CA VAL A 143 -15.73 6.49 2.72
C VAL A 143 -14.39 6.87 3.35
N ALA A 144 -13.95 8.10 3.18
CA ALA A 144 -12.63 8.58 3.59
C ALA A 144 -12.65 9.43 4.87
N GLY A 145 -13.77 10.10 5.11
CA GLY A 145 -13.91 11.15 6.11
C GLY A 145 -13.59 12.54 5.54
N LEU A 146 -14.03 13.54 6.26
CA LEU A 146 -13.78 14.96 5.96
C LEU A 146 -12.96 15.60 7.07
N LYS A 147 -11.92 16.31 6.69
CA LYS A 147 -11.17 17.14 7.62
C LYS A 147 -12.05 18.33 8.05
N ALA A 148 -12.48 18.31 9.31
CA ALA A 148 -13.31 19.35 9.92
C ALA A 148 -12.49 20.50 10.49
N GLY A 149 -11.22 20.25 10.80
CA GLY A 149 -10.31 21.23 11.37
C GLY A 149 -9.00 20.59 11.79
N SER A 150 -8.25 21.31 12.60
CA SER A 150 -7.03 20.80 13.23
C SER A 150 -6.96 21.28 14.68
N TYR A 151 -6.38 20.44 15.52
CA TYR A 151 -6.08 20.73 16.91
C TYR A 151 -4.58 20.87 17.07
N LYS A 152 -4.14 21.95 17.71
CA LYS A 152 -2.75 22.17 18.04
C LYS A 152 -2.53 21.94 19.52
N GLU A 153 -1.65 21.02 19.84
CA GLU A 153 -1.29 20.70 21.20
C GLU A 153 -0.30 21.72 21.77
N THR A 154 -0.16 21.76 23.09
CA THR A 154 0.70 22.72 23.80
C THR A 154 2.19 22.56 23.50
N ASP A 155 2.62 21.38 23.04
CA ASP A 155 3.98 21.07 22.58
C ASP A 155 4.26 21.56 21.14
N GLY A 156 3.22 22.10 20.47
CA GLY A 156 3.31 22.63 19.11
C GLY A 156 2.92 21.65 18.01
N GLU A 157 2.66 20.38 18.33
CA GLU A 157 2.18 19.37 17.39
C GLU A 157 0.75 19.67 16.94
N GLN A 158 0.47 19.40 15.66
CA GLN A 158 -0.84 19.66 15.06
C GLN A 158 -1.45 18.37 14.53
N TYR A 159 -2.67 18.09 14.96
CA TYR A 159 -3.45 16.91 14.59
C TYR A 159 -4.68 17.32 13.79
N ASP A 160 -4.96 16.57 12.72
CA ASP A 160 -6.16 16.79 11.92
C ASP A 160 -7.39 16.17 12.60
N ILE A 161 -8.45 16.94 12.70
CA ILE A 161 -9.75 16.46 13.15
C ILE A 161 -10.51 15.95 11.94
N VAL A 162 -10.69 14.62 11.85
CA VAL A 162 -11.39 13.98 10.74
C VAL A 162 -12.72 13.41 11.22
N VAL A 163 -13.81 13.85 10.61
CA VAL A 163 -15.15 13.32 10.83
C VAL A 163 -15.47 12.30 9.75
N ARG A 164 -15.92 11.12 10.15
CA ARG A 164 -16.32 10.03 9.24
C ARG A 164 -17.47 9.21 9.83
N THR A 165 -18.19 8.53 8.97
CA THR A 165 -19.16 7.51 9.39
C THR A 165 -18.45 6.29 10.00
N PRO A 166 -19.03 5.65 11.03
CA PRO A 166 -18.47 4.41 11.57
C PRO A 166 -18.32 3.33 10.49
N ARG A 167 -17.18 2.68 10.42
CA ARG A 167 -16.88 1.67 9.38
C ARG A 167 -17.88 0.50 9.37
N ALA A 168 -18.43 0.12 10.51
CA ALA A 168 -19.41 -0.95 10.59
C ALA A 168 -20.71 -0.67 9.83
N SER A 169 -21.09 0.59 9.63
CA SER A 169 -22.31 0.96 8.89
C SER A 169 -22.11 1.02 7.38
N VAL A 170 -20.89 1.11 6.89
CA VAL A 170 -20.58 1.18 5.44
C VAL A 170 -20.57 -0.22 4.80
N TRP A 171 -20.27 -1.27 5.57
CA TRP A 171 -20.19 -2.65 5.06
C TRP A 171 -21.44 -3.49 5.35
N ALA A 172 -22.43 -2.95 6.04
CA ALA A 172 -23.71 -3.62 6.31
C ALA A 172 -24.74 -3.48 5.18
N MET A 173 -24.38 -2.96 4.02
CA MET A 173 -25.20 -3.12 2.81
C MET A 173 -24.99 -4.55 2.30
N SER A 174 -25.73 -5.47 2.92
CA SER A 174 -25.95 -6.81 2.39
C SER A 174 -26.64 -6.72 1.04
N TRP A 175 -26.09 -7.38 0.09
CA TRP A 175 -26.62 -7.65 -1.25
C TRP A 175 -27.85 -8.56 -1.15
#